data_467117c3cd4f34eb00f7d66c96172248
#
_entry.id   467117c3cd4f34eb00f7d66c96172248
#
_cell.length_a   1.000
_cell.length_b   1.000
_cell.length_c   1.000
_cell.angle_alpha   90.00
_cell.angle_beta   90.00
_cell.angle_gamma   90.00
#
_symmetry.space_group_name_H-M   'P 1'
#
loop_
_entity.id
_entity.type
_entity.pdbx_description
1 polymer ?
#
loop_
_entity_poly.entity_id
_entity_poly.type
_entity_poly.pdbx_seq_one_letter_code
_entity_poly.pdbx_strand_id
1 'polypeptide(L)'
;MVAILTFLPALRFGVTFNDFVVKAIGILILLFSGVAGGTIAVKLSKQEWCFRLTPGGLLLAFCIAALGGVFPMVGRYYPKKYSRSTQFKRDMAMEGFCEWLAILLVFTLSLFQCNTSPIWAATQSFGTSILLYHSIPIFPFGSYGGTRMWNHNKTLSLAVLIISFVLMFSF
;
A
#
# COMPACT_ATOMS: atom_id res chain seq x y z
N MET A 1 6.87 -10.02 9.35
CA MET A 1 5.84 -9.71 10.35
C MET A 1 4.43 -9.63 9.77
N VAL A 2 4.14 -8.88 8.69
CA VAL A 2 2.82 -8.89 8.01
C VAL A 2 2.39 -10.32 7.66
N ALA A 3 3.29 -11.15 7.14
CA ALA A 3 3.03 -12.55 6.83
C ALA A 3 2.64 -13.37 8.07
N ILE A 4 3.25 -13.13 9.23
CA ILE A 4 2.91 -13.83 10.49
C ILE A 4 1.53 -13.40 10.98
N LEU A 5 1.16 -12.13 10.84
CA LEU A 5 -0.14 -11.61 11.25
C LEU A 5 -1.29 -12.09 10.37
N THR A 6 -1.03 -12.42 9.10
CA THR A 6 -2.03 -13.06 8.23
C THR A 6 -2.23 -14.55 8.54
N PHE A 7 -1.32 -15.17 9.30
CA PHE A 7 -1.41 -16.58 9.68
C PHE A 7 -2.39 -16.84 10.82
N LEU A 8 -2.61 -15.89 11.71
CA LEU A 8 -3.56 -16.06 12.83
C LEU A 8 -4.99 -16.43 12.39
N PRO A 9 -5.59 -15.75 11.38
CA PRO A 9 -6.87 -16.19 10.82
C PRO A 9 -6.79 -17.54 10.08
N ALA A 10 -5.65 -17.81 9.41
CA ALA A 10 -5.44 -19.06 8.69
C ALA A 10 -5.50 -20.29 9.58
N LEU A 11 -4.94 -20.23 10.80
CA LEU A 11 -5.04 -21.28 11.80
C LEU A 11 -6.49 -21.59 12.21
N ARG A 12 -7.37 -20.59 12.12
CA ARG A 12 -8.79 -20.72 12.50
C ARG A 12 -9.65 -21.32 11.37
N PHE A 13 -9.23 -21.18 10.11
CA PHE A 13 -10.00 -21.58 8.92
C PHE A 13 -9.41 -22.77 8.14
N GLY A 14 -8.43 -23.49 8.71
CA GLY A 14 -7.85 -24.67 8.07
C GLY A 14 -7.06 -24.41 6.79
N VAL A 15 -6.53 -23.21 6.63
CA VAL A 15 -5.68 -22.85 5.48
C VAL A 15 -4.37 -23.64 5.55
N THR A 16 -3.96 -24.23 4.43
CA THR A 16 -2.71 -24.98 4.37
C THR A 16 -1.51 -24.03 4.48
N PHE A 17 -0.38 -24.55 4.96
CA PHE A 17 0.86 -23.77 5.04
C PHE A 17 1.29 -23.22 3.66
N ASN A 18 1.06 -24.00 2.60
CA ASN A 18 1.37 -23.58 1.25
C ASN A 18 0.52 -22.38 0.80
N ASP A 19 -0.79 -22.39 1.06
CA ASP A 19 -1.68 -21.27 0.75
C ASP A 19 -1.27 -20.00 1.50
N PHE A 20 -0.83 -20.15 2.74
CA PHE A 20 -0.31 -19.04 3.51
C PHE A 20 0.95 -18.43 2.86
N VAL A 21 1.92 -19.28 2.47
CA VAL A 21 3.16 -18.82 1.82
C VAL A 21 2.84 -18.09 0.51
N VAL A 22 1.95 -18.63 -0.31
CA VAL A 22 1.52 -18.03 -1.57
C VAL A 22 0.89 -16.65 -1.35
N LYS A 23 -0.01 -16.53 -0.39
CA LYS A 23 -0.66 -15.26 -0.03
C LYS A 23 0.35 -14.24 0.51
N ALA A 24 1.27 -14.69 1.36
CA ALA A 24 2.32 -13.83 1.91
C ALA A 24 3.23 -13.27 0.81
N ILE A 25 3.62 -14.10 -0.15
CA ILE A 25 4.42 -13.66 -1.30
C ILE A 25 3.65 -12.63 -2.15
N GLY A 26 2.36 -12.88 -2.45
CA GLY A 26 1.54 -11.94 -3.21
C GLY A 26 1.44 -10.55 -2.53
N ILE A 27 1.24 -10.51 -1.22
CA ILE A 27 1.24 -9.27 -0.44
C ILE A 27 2.61 -8.59 -0.48
N LEU A 28 3.70 -9.34 -0.31
CA LEU A 28 5.06 -8.79 -0.34
C LEU A 28 5.38 -8.16 -1.70
N ILE A 29 4.99 -8.77 -2.81
CA ILE A 29 5.17 -8.22 -4.15
C ILE A 29 4.52 -6.84 -4.25
N LEU A 30 3.28 -6.68 -3.78
CA LEU A 30 2.57 -5.39 -3.79
C LEU A 30 3.25 -4.35 -2.88
N LEU A 31 3.67 -4.73 -1.68
CA LEU A 31 4.34 -3.82 -0.76
C LEU A 31 5.71 -3.37 -1.28
N PHE A 32 6.51 -4.29 -1.83
CA PHE A 32 7.80 -3.93 -2.41
C PHE A 32 7.65 -3.05 -3.66
N SER A 33 6.62 -3.29 -4.48
CA SER A 33 6.34 -2.41 -5.62
C SER A 33 6.01 -0.99 -5.17
N GLY A 34 5.20 -0.82 -4.11
CA GLY A 34 4.91 0.49 -3.53
C GLY A 34 6.17 1.19 -3.04
N VAL A 35 7.01 0.49 -2.25
CA VAL A 35 8.29 1.05 -1.77
C VAL A 35 9.21 1.42 -2.94
N ALA A 36 9.27 0.62 -4.00
CA ALA A 36 10.04 0.92 -5.19
C ALA A 36 9.54 2.20 -5.89
N GLY A 37 8.22 2.35 -6.06
CA GLY A 37 7.61 3.57 -6.59
C GLY A 37 7.93 4.81 -5.75
N GLY A 38 7.79 4.71 -4.43
CA GLY A 38 8.17 5.76 -3.49
C GLY A 38 9.67 6.13 -3.58
N THR A 39 10.54 5.12 -3.73
CA THR A 39 11.98 5.33 -3.91
C THR A 39 12.32 6.16 -5.15
N ILE A 40 11.62 5.91 -6.27
CA ILE A 40 11.79 6.68 -7.51
C ILE A 40 11.44 8.15 -7.26
N ALA A 41 10.29 8.42 -6.65
CA ALA A 41 9.87 9.79 -6.34
C ALA A 41 10.84 10.52 -5.41
N VAL A 42 11.32 9.82 -4.38
CA VAL A 42 12.31 10.35 -3.43
C VAL A 42 13.62 10.73 -4.10
N LYS A 43 14.12 9.89 -5.03
CA LYS A 43 15.34 10.20 -5.80
C LYS A 43 15.18 11.40 -6.74
N LEU A 44 13.97 11.64 -7.24
CA LEU A 44 13.67 12.79 -8.10
C LEU A 44 13.45 14.08 -7.30
N SER A 45 13.17 13.98 -6.01
CA SER A 45 12.97 15.14 -5.15
C SER A 45 14.29 15.74 -4.68
N LYS A 46 14.28 17.03 -4.35
CA LYS A 46 15.43 17.74 -3.76
C LYS A 46 15.47 17.68 -2.24
N GLN A 47 14.55 16.93 -1.63
CA GLN A 47 14.46 16.81 -0.16
C GLN A 47 15.38 15.68 0.35
N GLU A 48 15.81 15.80 1.61
CA GLU A 48 16.43 14.69 2.32
C GLU A 48 15.35 13.81 2.95
N TRP A 49 15.38 12.53 2.66
CA TRP A 49 14.40 11.56 3.14
C TRP A 49 15.03 10.51 4.04
N CYS A 50 14.21 9.94 4.92
CA CYS A 50 14.54 8.75 5.69
C CYS A 50 13.38 7.75 5.59
N PHE A 51 13.71 6.48 5.44
CA PHE A 51 12.72 5.41 5.48
C PHE A 51 12.41 5.06 6.94
N ARG A 52 11.14 5.03 7.30
CA ARG A 52 10.67 4.66 8.65
C ARG A 52 9.43 3.80 8.57
N LEU A 53 9.27 2.91 9.53
CA LEU A 53 8.01 2.20 9.75
C LEU A 53 6.93 3.17 10.24
N THR A 54 5.70 2.95 9.81
CA THR A 54 4.55 3.76 10.21
C THR A 54 4.31 3.62 11.72
N PRO A 55 4.35 4.71 12.50
CA PRO A 55 4.00 4.67 13.92
C PRO A 55 2.57 4.13 14.10
N GLY A 56 2.38 3.22 15.04
CA GLY A 56 1.07 2.61 15.30
C GLY A 56 0.59 1.58 14.25
N GLY A 57 1.21 1.51 13.08
CA GLY A 57 0.84 0.58 12.02
C GLY A 57 0.99 -0.89 12.45
N LEU A 58 1.95 -1.18 13.31
CA LEU A 58 2.13 -2.50 13.90
C LEU A 58 0.94 -2.91 14.78
N LEU A 59 0.52 -2.04 15.67
CA LEU A 59 -0.61 -2.29 16.56
C LEU A 59 -1.89 -2.47 15.76
N LEU A 60 -2.12 -1.61 14.76
CA LEU A 60 -3.29 -1.70 13.90
C LEU A 60 -3.27 -2.98 13.06
N ALA A 61 -2.13 -3.36 12.49
CA ALA A 61 -1.99 -4.62 11.75
C ALA A 61 -2.30 -5.82 12.64
N PHE A 62 -1.86 -5.79 13.91
CA PHE A 62 -2.18 -6.83 14.88
C PHE A 62 -3.69 -6.88 15.19
N CYS A 63 -4.33 -5.73 15.48
CA CYS A 63 -5.77 -5.68 15.75
C CYS A 63 -6.60 -6.18 14.57
N ILE A 64 -6.28 -5.74 13.34
CA ILE A 64 -7.00 -6.16 12.13
C ILE A 64 -6.78 -7.64 11.84
N ALA A 65 -5.56 -8.16 12.05
CA ALA A 65 -5.28 -9.59 11.91
C ALA A 65 -6.04 -10.43 12.94
N ALA A 66 -6.18 -9.95 14.17
CA ALA A 66 -6.98 -10.63 15.20
C ALA A 66 -8.47 -10.71 14.82
N LEU A 67 -8.97 -9.74 14.04
CA LEU A 67 -10.33 -9.72 13.49
C LEU A 67 -10.46 -10.49 12.16
N GLY A 68 -9.40 -11.13 11.69
CA GLY A 68 -9.40 -11.92 10.45
C GLY A 68 -9.12 -11.11 9.18
N GLY A 69 -8.78 -9.83 9.30
CA GLY A 69 -8.43 -8.97 8.18
C GLY A 69 -6.93 -8.93 7.87
N VAL A 70 -6.58 -8.30 6.77
CA VAL A 70 -5.19 -8.01 6.37
C VAL A 70 -4.99 -6.50 6.35
N PHE A 71 -4.05 -6.01 7.15
CA PHE A 71 -3.62 -4.63 7.11
C PHE A 71 -2.14 -4.55 6.77
N PRO A 72 -1.78 -4.04 5.58
CA PRO A 72 -0.39 -3.93 5.20
C PRO A 72 0.27 -2.83 6.02
N MET A 73 1.18 -3.22 6.91
CA MET A 73 2.03 -2.28 7.61
C MET A 73 3.15 -1.85 6.65
N VAL A 74 3.06 -0.64 6.17
CA VAL A 74 4.02 -0.11 5.21
C VAL A 74 5.03 0.77 5.96
N GLY A 75 6.31 0.48 5.72
CA GLY A 75 7.34 1.47 5.95
C GLY A 75 7.30 2.46 4.78
N ARG A 76 7.53 3.73 5.03
CA ARG A 76 7.57 4.74 3.97
C ARG A 76 8.61 5.81 4.22
N TYR A 77 8.79 6.63 3.18
CA TYR A 77 9.73 7.73 3.22
C TYR A 77 9.13 8.93 3.94
N TYR A 78 9.90 9.46 4.90
CA TYR A 78 9.61 10.70 5.61
C TYR A 78 10.72 11.71 5.36
N PRO A 79 10.38 12.99 5.13
CA PRO A 79 11.39 14.04 5.00
C PRO A 79 12.08 14.25 6.35
N LYS A 80 13.40 14.45 6.32
CA LYS A 80 14.17 14.76 7.55
C LYS A 80 13.81 16.12 8.12
N LYS A 81 13.49 17.09 7.25
CA LYS A 81 13.06 18.44 7.64
C LYS A 81 11.68 18.74 7.08
N TYR A 82 10.76 19.19 7.92
CA TYR A 82 9.44 19.61 7.49
C TYR A 82 9.45 21.07 7.04
N SER A 83 8.79 21.36 5.92
CA SER A 83 8.56 22.70 5.40
C SER A 83 7.08 22.86 5.03
N ARG A 84 6.59 24.11 5.11
CA ARG A 84 5.23 24.44 4.65
C ARG A 84 5.19 24.92 3.19
N SER A 85 6.32 24.87 2.47
CA SER A 85 6.40 25.31 1.08
C SER A 85 5.53 24.47 0.16
N THR A 86 5.05 25.06 -0.92
CA THR A 86 4.28 24.37 -1.97
C THR A 86 5.10 23.25 -2.61
N GLN A 87 6.40 23.49 -2.82
CA GLN A 87 7.31 22.46 -3.33
C GLN A 87 7.38 21.24 -2.41
N PHE A 88 7.47 21.47 -1.11
CA PHE A 88 7.49 20.38 -0.12
C PHE A 88 6.20 19.53 -0.21
N LYS A 89 5.03 20.19 -0.26
CA LYS A 89 3.74 19.49 -0.40
C LYS A 89 3.65 18.69 -1.70
N ARG A 90 4.19 19.24 -2.80
CA ARG A 90 4.28 18.57 -4.09
C ARG A 90 5.16 17.31 -3.99
N ASP A 91 6.36 17.40 -3.42
CA ASP A 91 7.28 16.27 -3.29
C ASP A 91 6.65 15.15 -2.45
N MET A 92 5.95 15.52 -1.36
CA MET A 92 5.20 14.56 -0.54
C MET A 92 4.06 13.88 -1.33
N ALA A 93 3.32 14.63 -2.13
CA ALA A 93 2.24 14.09 -2.96
C ALA A 93 2.78 13.17 -4.06
N MET A 94 3.88 13.54 -4.70
CA MET A 94 4.54 12.73 -5.73
C MET A 94 5.02 11.39 -5.17
N GLU A 95 5.57 11.36 -3.96
CA GLU A 95 5.94 10.10 -3.31
C GLU A 95 4.72 9.19 -3.14
N GLY A 96 3.62 9.71 -2.58
CA GLY A 96 2.40 8.92 -2.39
C GLY A 96 1.76 8.48 -3.72
N PHE A 97 1.81 9.31 -4.75
CA PHE A 97 1.28 8.98 -6.08
C PHE A 97 2.11 7.92 -6.78
N CYS A 98 3.44 8.01 -6.76
CA CYS A 98 4.33 7.01 -7.36
C CYS A 98 4.23 5.66 -6.64
N GLU A 99 4.06 5.65 -5.32
CA GLU A 99 3.80 4.45 -4.54
C GLU A 99 2.51 3.77 -5.01
N TRP A 100 1.40 4.51 -5.07
CA TRP A 100 0.12 4.01 -5.56
C TRP A 100 0.18 3.53 -7.01
N LEU A 101 0.84 4.29 -7.90
CA LEU A 101 0.98 3.94 -9.31
C LEU A 101 1.77 2.64 -9.51
N ALA A 102 2.84 2.44 -8.75
CA ALA A 102 3.63 1.20 -8.82
C ALA A 102 2.81 -0.02 -8.36
N ILE A 103 2.00 0.13 -7.31
CA ILE A 103 1.08 -0.92 -6.86
C ILE A 103 0.02 -1.19 -7.95
N LEU A 104 -0.54 -0.15 -8.56
CA LEU A 104 -1.51 -0.27 -9.64
C LEU A 104 -0.94 -1.03 -10.83
N LEU A 105 0.30 -0.75 -11.23
CA LEU A 105 0.95 -1.45 -12.33
C LEU A 105 1.12 -2.94 -12.04
N VAL A 106 1.57 -3.30 -10.84
CA VAL A 106 1.72 -4.71 -10.44
C VAL A 106 0.36 -5.40 -10.32
N PHE A 107 -0.65 -4.71 -9.79
CA PHE A 107 -2.03 -5.21 -9.77
C PHE A 107 -2.55 -5.47 -11.18
N THR A 108 -2.36 -4.53 -12.10
CA THR A 108 -2.78 -4.70 -13.51
C THR A 108 -2.07 -5.89 -14.17
N LEU A 109 -0.77 -6.06 -13.93
CA LEU A 109 -0.04 -7.24 -14.39
C LEU A 109 -0.62 -8.54 -13.81
N SER A 110 -1.03 -8.52 -12.54
CA SER A 110 -1.62 -9.71 -11.91
C SER A 110 -2.96 -10.12 -12.55
N LEU A 111 -3.74 -9.18 -13.08
CA LEU A 111 -4.98 -9.49 -13.81
C LEU A 111 -4.73 -10.35 -15.07
N PHE A 112 -3.63 -10.10 -15.76
CA PHE A 112 -3.24 -10.88 -16.95
C PHE A 112 -2.61 -12.22 -16.59
N GLN A 113 -1.99 -12.33 -15.41
CA GLN A 113 -1.21 -13.48 -15.01
C GLN A 113 -1.89 -14.37 -13.94
N CYS A 114 -3.09 -14.02 -13.48
CA CYS A 114 -3.76 -14.72 -12.37
C CYS A 114 -3.98 -16.22 -12.63
N ASN A 115 -4.18 -16.61 -13.90
CA ASN A 115 -4.37 -18.00 -14.31
C ASN A 115 -3.04 -18.78 -14.47
N THR A 116 -1.90 -18.11 -14.45
CA THR A 116 -0.59 -18.76 -14.68
C THR A 116 0.05 -19.26 -13.38
N SER A 117 -0.25 -18.62 -12.26
CA SER A 117 0.36 -18.96 -10.98
C SER A 117 -0.52 -18.54 -9.79
N PRO A 118 -0.61 -19.38 -8.74
CA PRO A 118 -1.31 -19.05 -7.50
C PRO A 118 -0.82 -17.75 -6.83
N ILE A 119 0.46 -17.40 -7.02
CA ILE A 119 1.03 -16.15 -6.50
C ILE A 119 0.38 -14.93 -7.15
N TRP A 120 0.19 -14.96 -8.47
CA TRP A 120 -0.48 -13.85 -9.16
C TRP A 120 -1.96 -13.74 -8.81
N ALA A 121 -2.64 -14.87 -8.62
CA ALA A 121 -4.02 -14.88 -8.12
C ALA A 121 -4.11 -14.26 -6.69
N ALA A 122 -3.16 -14.59 -5.82
CA ALA A 122 -3.06 -13.97 -4.50
C ALA A 122 -2.74 -12.48 -4.60
N THR A 123 -1.83 -12.07 -5.48
CA THR A 123 -1.49 -10.66 -5.73
C THR A 123 -2.71 -9.87 -6.19
N GLN A 124 -3.52 -10.43 -7.08
CA GLN A 124 -4.77 -9.84 -7.53
C GLN A 124 -5.76 -9.66 -6.36
N SER A 125 -6.00 -10.70 -5.58
CA SER A 125 -7.00 -10.68 -4.51
C SER A 125 -6.71 -9.65 -3.41
N PHE A 126 -5.44 -9.35 -3.14
CA PHE A 126 -5.04 -8.32 -2.17
C PHE A 126 -4.80 -6.94 -2.78
N GLY A 127 -4.59 -6.88 -4.10
CA GLY A 127 -4.21 -5.66 -4.80
C GLY A 127 -5.24 -4.55 -4.67
N THR A 128 -6.53 -4.86 -4.83
CA THR A 128 -7.63 -3.89 -4.70
C THR A 128 -7.69 -3.27 -3.30
N SER A 129 -7.56 -4.09 -2.26
CA SER A 129 -7.57 -3.60 -0.87
C SER A 129 -6.35 -2.71 -0.57
N ILE A 130 -5.16 -3.11 -1.05
CA ILE A 130 -3.93 -2.32 -0.84
C ILE A 130 -3.99 -1.00 -1.61
N LEU A 131 -4.50 -0.99 -2.86
CA LEU A 131 -4.73 0.24 -3.62
C LEU A 131 -5.69 1.18 -2.91
N LEU A 132 -6.79 0.64 -2.38
CA LEU A 132 -7.76 1.43 -1.63
C LEU A 132 -7.12 2.05 -0.39
N TYR A 133 -6.38 1.28 0.41
CA TYR A 133 -5.67 1.82 1.59
C TYR A 133 -4.72 2.96 1.25
N HIS A 134 -4.02 2.87 0.10
CA HIS A 134 -3.10 3.92 -0.34
C HIS A 134 -3.81 5.17 -0.88
N SER A 135 -5.06 5.05 -1.31
CA SER A 135 -5.84 6.15 -1.90
C SER A 135 -6.66 6.94 -0.88
N ILE A 136 -7.02 6.37 0.27
CA ILE A 136 -7.87 7.02 1.27
C ILE A 136 -7.20 8.27 1.84
N PRO A 137 -7.82 9.47 1.69
CA PRO A 137 -7.22 10.73 2.14
C PRO A 137 -7.35 10.97 3.65
N ILE A 138 -8.34 10.34 4.29
CA ILE A 138 -8.64 10.51 5.72
C ILE A 138 -8.35 9.18 6.41
N PHE A 139 -7.08 8.95 6.71
CA PHE A 139 -6.70 7.81 7.52
C PHE A 139 -6.20 8.29 8.88
N PRO A 140 -6.75 7.78 10.01
CA PRO A 140 -6.46 8.31 11.34
C PRO A 140 -4.98 8.25 11.73
N PHE A 141 -4.18 7.46 11.03
CA PHE A 141 -2.75 7.29 11.32
C PHE A 141 -1.81 8.02 10.35
N GLY A 142 -2.34 8.91 9.51
CA GLY A 142 -1.59 9.98 8.81
C GLY A 142 -0.50 9.59 7.83
N SER A 143 -0.30 8.32 7.54
CA SER A 143 0.90 7.87 6.83
C SER A 143 0.67 7.39 5.39
N TYR A 144 -0.55 7.34 4.91
CA TYR A 144 -0.85 6.87 3.56
C TYR A 144 -0.72 7.95 2.48
N GLY A 145 -0.46 7.52 1.25
CA GLY A 145 -0.29 8.38 0.08
C GLY A 145 -1.48 9.30 -0.17
N GLY A 146 -2.70 8.81 0.07
CA GLY A 146 -3.93 9.58 -0.07
C GLY A 146 -3.93 10.90 0.69
N THR A 147 -3.55 10.90 1.97
CA THR A 147 -3.46 12.13 2.78
C THR A 147 -2.43 13.12 2.21
N ARG A 148 -1.28 12.63 1.71
CA ARG A 148 -0.24 13.47 1.11
C ARG A 148 -0.71 14.10 -0.20
N MET A 149 -1.37 13.32 -1.04
CA MET A 149 -1.98 13.80 -2.29
C MET A 149 -3.09 14.82 -2.01
N TRP A 150 -3.95 14.55 -1.02
CA TRP A 150 -5.03 15.45 -0.62
C TRP A 150 -4.53 16.82 -0.17
N ASN A 151 -3.46 16.85 0.62
CA ASN A 151 -2.86 18.10 1.13
C ASN A 151 -2.20 18.95 0.04
N HIS A 152 -1.92 18.38 -1.13
CA HIS A 152 -1.37 19.09 -2.28
C HIS A 152 -2.43 19.39 -3.32
N ASN A 153 -3.19 18.38 -3.75
CA ASN A 153 -4.21 18.51 -4.79
C ASN A 153 -5.37 17.56 -4.52
N LYS A 154 -6.50 18.13 -4.13
CA LYS A 154 -7.72 17.37 -3.82
C LYS A 154 -8.29 16.62 -5.02
N THR A 155 -8.23 17.22 -6.21
CA THR A 155 -8.71 16.60 -7.46
C THR A 155 -7.92 15.34 -7.79
N LEU A 156 -6.59 15.41 -7.69
CA LEU A 156 -5.73 14.24 -7.89
C LEU A 156 -6.06 13.13 -6.89
N SER A 157 -6.19 13.48 -5.62
CA SER A 157 -6.51 12.50 -4.57
C SER A 157 -7.88 11.86 -4.78
N LEU A 158 -8.88 12.62 -5.18
CA LEU A 158 -10.21 12.09 -5.51
C LEU A 158 -10.18 11.18 -6.73
N ALA A 159 -9.45 11.54 -7.79
CA ALA A 159 -9.30 10.70 -8.96
C ALA A 159 -8.67 9.34 -8.61
N VAL A 160 -7.58 9.35 -7.83
CA VAL A 160 -6.91 8.14 -7.34
C VAL A 160 -7.86 7.28 -6.48
N LEU A 161 -8.65 7.91 -5.59
CA LEU A 161 -9.62 7.22 -4.76
C LEU A 161 -10.73 6.58 -5.61
N ILE A 162 -11.30 7.31 -6.56
CA ILE A 162 -12.36 6.81 -7.45
C ILE A 162 -11.85 5.63 -8.26
N ILE A 163 -10.65 5.73 -8.85
CA ILE A 163 -10.05 4.63 -9.61
C ILE A 163 -9.89 3.39 -8.72
N SER A 164 -9.33 3.55 -7.52
CA SER A 164 -9.14 2.43 -6.58
C SER A 164 -10.47 1.80 -6.17
N PHE A 165 -11.50 2.62 -5.98
CA PHE A 165 -12.84 2.17 -5.62
C PHE A 165 -13.50 1.39 -6.77
N VAL A 166 -13.44 1.92 -7.99
CA VAL A 166 -13.97 1.24 -9.18
C VAL A 166 -13.30 -0.12 -9.36
N LEU A 167 -11.97 -0.19 -9.24
CA LEU A 167 -11.24 -1.46 -9.34
C LEU A 167 -11.67 -2.47 -8.26
N MET A 168 -11.96 -2.02 -7.05
CA MET A 168 -12.42 -2.90 -5.96
C MET A 168 -13.77 -3.57 -6.28
N PHE A 169 -14.67 -2.91 -7.02
CA PHE A 169 -15.97 -3.47 -7.39
C PHE A 169 -15.98 -4.16 -8.77
N SER A 170 -14.89 -4.03 -9.53
CA SER A 170 -14.79 -4.65 -10.87
C SER A 170 -14.13 -6.02 -10.82
N PHE A 171 -13.41 -6.35 -9.75
CA PHE A 171 -12.63 -7.56 -9.56
C PHE A 171 -12.77 -8.14 -8.16
#